data_aa3956689fae9c660e65a03f49663207
#
_entry.id   aa3956689fae9c660e65a03f49663207
#
_cell.length_a   1.000
_cell.length_b   1.000
_cell.length_c   1.000
_cell.angle_alpha   90.00
_cell.angle_beta   90.00
_cell.angle_gamma   90.00
#
_symmetry.space_group_name_H-M   'P 1'
#
loop_
_entity.id
_entity.type
_entity.pdbx_description
1 polymer ?
#
loop_
_entity_poly.entity_id
_entity_poly.type
_entity_poly.pdbx_seq_one_letter_code
_entity_poly.pdbx_strand_id
1 'polypeptide(L)'
;MMNYTDESTFLEKYKPFRKFWTILSPHYVSLMHALAKMIRGGNPIQELPSNDEDFLAEYETCLKNWKDSQKIISFEIIIRLRDIKRLETEKKEHHRNKDKENKEKCIDEISLKKFEILILRRCIDSIIWSILDEEHSSLRRLPINASNDNLSEDNIIDSMVAADLINQDKHSVAIVSDMSTFVHVGDLVTFNLLDGFQLVEVKTGEKNNELYEAAEFSVISECPHFEENFINNMPDNDVKQFNRIK
;
A
#
# COMPACT_ATOMS: atom_id res chain seq x y z
N MET A 1 19.45 21.71 -4.92
CA MET A 1 18.68 22.34 -3.82
C MET A 1 17.54 23.14 -4.44
N MET A 2 16.33 22.59 -4.48
CA MET A 2 15.17 23.40 -4.88
C MET A 2 14.81 24.32 -3.71
N ASN A 3 14.90 25.62 -3.93
CA ASN A 3 14.46 26.64 -2.98
C ASN A 3 12.93 26.56 -2.84
N TYR A 4 12.45 26.12 -1.69
CA TYR A 4 11.03 26.06 -1.30
C TYR A 4 10.44 27.45 -0.98
N THR A 5 10.92 28.51 -1.61
CA THR A 5 10.51 29.89 -1.28
C THR A 5 9.39 30.44 -2.16
N ASP A 6 8.77 29.65 -3.02
CA ASP A 6 7.65 30.16 -3.81
C ASP A 6 6.41 29.27 -3.67
N GLU A 7 5.75 29.44 -2.51
CA GLU A 7 4.46 28.85 -2.17
C GLU A 7 3.39 29.17 -3.24
N SER A 8 3.50 30.32 -3.88
CA SER A 8 2.61 30.79 -4.94
C SER A 8 2.74 29.94 -6.22
N THR A 9 3.95 29.59 -6.62
CA THR A 9 4.22 28.81 -7.85
C THR A 9 3.81 27.35 -7.66
N PHE A 10 4.01 26.78 -6.46
CA PHE A 10 3.53 25.45 -6.14
C PHE A 10 2.00 25.37 -6.16
N LEU A 11 1.32 26.32 -5.53
CA LEU A 11 -0.14 26.41 -5.51
C LEU A 11 -0.76 26.66 -6.89
N GLU A 12 -0.09 27.40 -7.78
CA GLU A 12 -0.55 27.60 -9.16
C GLU A 12 -0.47 26.32 -10.00
N LYS A 13 0.62 25.57 -9.87
CA LYS A 13 0.81 24.31 -10.60
C LYS A 13 -0.22 23.25 -10.19
N TYR A 14 -0.71 23.30 -8.95
CA TYR A 14 -1.68 22.35 -8.39
C TYR A 14 -3.06 22.98 -8.15
N LYS A 15 -3.49 23.87 -9.03
CA LYS A 15 -4.80 24.56 -8.98
C LYS A 15 -5.99 23.67 -8.60
N PRO A 16 -6.11 22.41 -9.09
CA PRO A 16 -7.21 21.52 -8.67
C PRO A 16 -7.21 21.20 -7.18
N PHE A 17 -6.04 21.21 -6.54
CA PHE A 17 -5.88 20.89 -5.13
C PHE A 17 -5.84 22.12 -4.21
N ARG A 18 -5.81 23.34 -4.76
CA ARG A 18 -5.73 24.59 -3.99
C ARG A 18 -6.85 24.70 -2.95
N LYS A 19 -8.06 24.26 -3.31
CA LYS A 19 -9.22 24.23 -2.40
C LYS A 19 -8.91 23.40 -1.14
N PHE A 20 -8.21 22.30 -1.26
CA PHE A 20 -7.95 21.37 -0.15
C PHE A 20 -6.77 21.79 0.73
N TRP A 21 -5.72 22.41 0.17
CA TRP A 21 -4.57 22.90 0.96
C TRP A 21 -4.95 23.92 2.03
N THR A 22 -5.94 24.77 1.74
CA THR A 22 -6.42 25.77 2.70
C THR A 22 -7.34 25.18 3.78
N ILE A 23 -7.79 23.93 3.61
CA ILE A 23 -8.76 23.27 4.49
C ILE A 23 -8.09 22.14 5.31
N LEU A 24 -6.86 21.74 4.94
CA LEU A 24 -6.13 20.73 5.69
C LEU A 24 -5.89 21.18 7.13
N SER A 25 -6.20 20.31 8.08
CA SER A 25 -5.97 20.62 9.48
C SER A 25 -4.47 20.77 9.78
N PRO A 26 -4.08 21.65 10.74
CA PRO A 26 -2.69 21.76 11.17
C PRO A 26 -2.09 20.42 11.61
N HIS A 27 -2.91 19.58 12.24
CA HIS A 27 -2.50 18.23 12.64
C HIS A 27 -2.11 17.37 11.43
N TYR A 28 -2.93 17.37 10.36
CA TYR A 28 -2.65 16.62 9.15
C TYR A 28 -1.37 17.13 8.45
N VAL A 29 -1.18 18.44 8.40
CA VAL A 29 0.03 19.05 7.83
C VAL A 29 1.27 18.61 8.63
N SER A 30 1.20 18.61 9.97
CA SER A 30 2.28 18.14 10.84
C SER A 30 2.59 16.65 10.64
N LEU A 31 1.55 15.83 10.46
CA LEU A 31 1.69 14.41 10.13
C LEU A 31 2.43 14.23 8.80
N MET A 32 2.05 14.97 7.77
CA MET A 32 2.70 14.91 6.45
C MET A 32 4.18 15.31 6.51
N HIS A 33 4.52 16.32 7.28
CA HIS A 33 5.93 16.71 7.50
C HIS A 33 6.72 15.61 8.21
N ALA A 34 6.14 14.97 9.23
CA ALA A 34 6.77 13.86 9.95
C ALA A 34 7.01 12.66 9.01
N LEU A 35 5.99 12.25 8.25
CA LEU A 35 6.09 11.16 7.29
C LEU A 35 7.12 11.46 6.19
N ALA A 36 7.11 12.67 5.62
CA ALA A 36 8.08 13.07 4.60
C ALA A 36 9.52 12.99 5.14
N LYS A 37 9.74 13.39 6.40
CA LYS A 37 11.05 13.29 7.05
C LYS A 37 11.48 11.84 7.25
N MET A 38 10.58 10.97 7.73
CA MET A 38 10.86 9.55 7.93
C MET A 38 11.16 8.84 6.61
N ILE A 39 10.33 9.05 5.59
CA ILE A 39 10.49 8.42 4.27
C ILE A 39 11.78 8.89 3.60
N ARG A 40 12.09 10.19 3.67
CA ARG A 40 13.33 10.74 3.12
C ARG A 40 14.56 10.27 3.89
N GLY A 41 14.47 10.15 5.22
CA GLY A 41 15.53 9.58 6.05
C GLY A 41 15.74 8.09 5.82
N GLY A 42 14.80 7.44 5.14
CA GLY A 42 14.90 6.09 4.63
C GLY A 42 15.51 6.00 3.22
N ASN A 43 16.02 7.08 2.63
CA ASN A 43 16.68 7.01 1.32
C ASN A 43 18.21 7.01 1.51
N PRO A 44 18.86 5.82 1.57
CA PRO A 44 20.25 5.72 2.03
C PRO A 44 21.30 6.12 1.00
N ILE A 45 20.94 6.36 -0.27
CA ILE A 45 21.92 6.17 -1.33
C ILE A 45 22.17 7.45 -2.13
N GLN A 46 22.54 8.53 -1.44
CA GLN A 46 23.24 9.61 -2.14
C GLN A 46 24.77 9.58 -1.89
N GLU A 47 25.22 8.94 -0.83
CA GLU A 47 26.65 8.74 -0.55
C GLU A 47 26.80 7.37 0.13
N LEU A 48 27.32 6.37 -0.61
CA LEU A 48 27.63 5.06 -0.02
C LEU A 48 28.63 5.21 1.11
N PRO A 49 28.36 4.66 2.32
CA PRO A 49 29.32 4.62 3.40
C PRO A 49 30.63 3.94 2.98
N SER A 50 31.71 4.35 3.60
CA SER A 50 33.07 3.88 3.26
C SER A 50 33.37 2.46 3.74
N ASN A 51 32.46 1.83 4.50
CA ASN A 51 32.62 0.45 4.98
C ASN A 51 31.26 -0.27 5.06
N ASP A 52 31.32 -1.62 5.05
CA ASP A 52 30.16 -2.51 5.01
C ASP A 52 29.30 -2.44 6.28
N GLU A 53 29.89 -2.19 7.44
CA GLU A 53 29.16 -2.12 8.73
C GLU A 53 28.27 -0.86 8.79
N ASP A 54 28.81 0.29 8.40
CA ASP A 54 28.04 1.54 8.35
C ASP A 54 26.94 1.46 7.31
N PHE A 55 27.20 0.84 6.16
CA PHE A 55 26.19 0.58 5.13
C PHE A 55 25.02 -0.23 5.67
N LEU A 56 25.28 -1.35 6.35
CA LEU A 56 24.23 -2.19 6.93
C LEU A 56 23.41 -1.45 7.99
N ALA A 57 24.05 -0.66 8.84
CA ALA A 57 23.38 0.12 9.88
C ALA A 57 22.43 1.20 9.28
N GLU A 58 22.91 1.91 8.25
CA GLU A 58 22.09 2.88 7.53
C GLU A 58 20.93 2.21 6.80
N TYR A 59 21.18 1.07 6.15
CA TYR A 59 20.16 0.28 5.47
C TYR A 59 19.06 -0.20 6.43
N GLU A 60 19.42 -0.78 7.59
CA GLU A 60 18.47 -1.19 8.61
C GLU A 60 17.62 0.01 9.11
N THR A 61 18.27 1.15 9.30
CA THR A 61 17.58 2.40 9.70
C THR A 61 16.57 2.85 8.63
N CYS A 62 16.96 2.77 7.38
CA CYS A 62 16.12 3.05 6.23
C CYS A 62 14.87 2.17 6.23
N LEU A 63 15.05 0.84 6.24
CA LEU A 63 13.95 -0.11 6.24
C LEU A 63 13.03 0.08 7.44
N LYS A 64 13.60 0.35 8.62
CA LYS A 64 12.83 0.64 9.83
C LYS A 64 11.94 1.87 9.64
N ASN A 65 12.47 2.96 9.09
CA ASN A 65 11.71 4.18 8.82
C ASN A 65 10.56 3.94 7.84
N TRP A 66 10.76 3.13 6.81
CA TRP A 66 9.71 2.77 5.85
C TRP A 66 8.62 1.90 6.48
N LYS A 67 8.99 0.88 7.27
CA LYS A 67 8.06 0.04 8.04
C LYS A 67 7.21 0.88 8.99
N ASP A 68 7.84 1.75 9.77
CA ASP A 68 7.15 2.62 10.72
C ASP A 68 6.23 3.63 10.01
N SER A 69 6.69 4.20 8.88
CA SER A 69 5.86 5.08 8.05
C SER A 69 4.64 4.36 7.50
N GLN A 70 4.80 3.13 6.99
CA GLN A 70 3.67 2.33 6.51
C GLN A 70 2.63 2.09 7.60
N LYS A 71 3.06 1.75 8.83
CA LYS A 71 2.13 1.53 9.96
C LYS A 71 1.32 2.78 10.29
N ILE A 72 1.97 3.93 10.31
CA ILE A 72 1.29 5.21 10.53
C ILE A 72 0.31 5.48 9.40
N ILE A 73 0.74 5.31 8.14
CA ILE A 73 -0.10 5.58 6.96
C ILE A 73 -1.30 4.65 6.92
N SER A 74 -1.13 3.36 7.17
CA SER A 74 -2.24 2.38 7.17
C SER A 74 -3.29 2.75 8.22
N PHE A 75 -2.86 3.08 9.43
CA PHE A 75 -3.76 3.51 10.50
C PHE A 75 -4.54 4.77 10.12
N GLU A 76 -3.87 5.77 9.57
CA GLU A 76 -4.48 7.03 9.14
C GLU A 76 -5.45 6.84 7.97
N ILE A 77 -5.16 5.93 7.03
CA ILE A 77 -6.09 5.58 5.95
C ILE A 77 -7.34 4.90 6.51
N ILE A 78 -7.19 3.94 7.42
CA ILE A 78 -8.33 3.23 8.05
C ILE A 78 -9.25 4.21 8.79
N ILE A 79 -8.70 5.14 9.56
CA ILE A 79 -9.51 6.18 10.23
C ILE A 79 -10.35 6.95 9.20
N ARG A 80 -9.76 7.36 8.09
CA ARG A 80 -10.47 8.14 7.06
C ARG A 80 -11.51 7.32 6.31
N LEU A 81 -11.25 6.03 6.08
CA LEU A 81 -12.24 5.13 5.49
C LEU A 81 -13.47 4.97 6.40
N ARG A 82 -13.26 4.85 7.71
CA ARG A 82 -14.33 4.82 8.71
C ARG A 82 -15.12 6.13 8.75
N ASP A 83 -14.42 7.27 8.71
CA ASP A 83 -15.06 8.59 8.62
C ASP A 83 -15.92 8.71 7.36
N ILE A 84 -15.40 8.30 6.20
CA ILE A 84 -16.15 8.32 4.94
C ILE A 84 -17.41 7.47 5.06
N LYS A 85 -17.31 6.25 5.62
CA LYS A 85 -18.47 5.36 5.81
C LYS A 85 -19.54 5.99 6.70
N ARG A 86 -19.14 6.66 7.80
CA ARG A 86 -20.03 7.42 8.67
C ARG A 86 -20.71 8.56 7.92
N LEU A 87 -19.93 9.40 7.25
CA LEU A 87 -20.43 10.56 6.49
C LEU A 87 -21.36 10.17 5.34
N GLU A 88 -21.10 9.03 4.68
CA GLU A 88 -22.00 8.48 3.65
C GLU A 88 -23.38 8.11 4.25
N THR A 89 -23.41 7.63 5.48
CA THR A 89 -24.66 7.33 6.21
C THR A 89 -25.41 8.61 6.56
N GLU A 90 -24.73 9.59 7.15
CA GLU A 90 -25.27 10.90 7.48
C GLU A 90 -25.82 11.62 6.22
N LYS A 91 -25.08 11.59 5.13
CA LYS A 91 -25.51 12.13 3.82
C LYS A 91 -26.83 11.52 3.34
N LYS A 92 -27.03 10.19 3.52
CA LYS A 92 -28.28 9.51 3.16
C LYS A 92 -29.45 9.97 4.04
N GLU A 93 -29.21 10.19 5.35
CA GLU A 93 -30.21 10.69 6.28
C GLU A 93 -30.63 12.15 5.95
N HIS A 94 -29.65 13.04 5.72
CA HIS A 94 -29.94 14.40 5.27
C HIS A 94 -30.69 14.45 3.94
N HIS A 95 -30.38 13.53 3.02
CA HIS A 95 -31.13 13.42 1.77
C HIS A 95 -32.61 13.04 2.02
N ARG A 96 -32.90 12.07 2.90
CA ARG A 96 -34.26 11.66 3.27
C ARG A 96 -35.03 12.82 3.93
N ASN A 97 -34.36 13.59 4.77
CA ASN A 97 -34.93 14.72 5.49
C ASN A 97 -35.01 16.01 4.63
N LYS A 98 -34.61 15.96 3.36
CA LYS A 98 -34.55 17.10 2.42
C LYS A 98 -33.63 18.25 2.92
N ASP A 99 -32.70 17.96 3.81
CA ASP A 99 -31.70 18.88 4.34
C ASP A 99 -30.54 19.01 3.36
N LYS A 100 -30.67 19.97 2.45
CA LYS A 100 -29.69 20.17 1.37
C LYS A 100 -28.37 20.69 1.89
N GLU A 101 -28.39 21.61 2.88
CA GLU A 101 -27.18 22.25 3.40
C GLU A 101 -26.25 21.22 4.06
N ASN A 102 -26.77 20.42 5.00
CA ASN A 102 -25.94 19.44 5.69
C ASN A 102 -25.53 18.28 4.77
N LYS A 103 -26.35 17.92 3.78
CA LYS A 103 -25.96 16.98 2.72
C LYS A 103 -24.74 17.48 1.94
N GLU A 104 -24.70 18.75 1.54
CA GLU A 104 -23.55 19.33 0.82
C GLU A 104 -22.29 19.36 1.70
N LYS A 105 -22.43 19.70 3.00
CA LYS A 105 -21.32 19.62 3.97
C LYS A 105 -20.71 18.20 4.03
N CYS A 106 -21.56 17.16 4.11
CA CYS A 106 -21.09 15.78 4.07
C CYS A 106 -20.33 15.46 2.78
N ILE A 107 -20.78 15.94 1.64
CA ILE A 107 -20.11 15.72 0.33
C ILE A 107 -18.72 16.38 0.33
N ASP A 108 -18.62 17.61 0.83
CA ASP A 108 -17.33 18.32 0.91
C ASP A 108 -16.36 17.61 1.88
N GLU A 109 -16.85 17.16 3.04
CA GLU A 109 -16.03 16.42 4.02
C GLU A 109 -15.56 15.06 3.45
N ILE A 110 -16.43 14.31 2.77
CA ILE A 110 -16.04 13.06 2.11
C ILE A 110 -14.95 13.33 1.06
N SER A 111 -15.11 14.42 0.30
CA SER A 111 -14.11 14.81 -0.72
C SER A 111 -12.77 15.14 -0.10
N LEU A 112 -12.77 15.83 1.05
CA LEU A 112 -11.56 16.13 1.80
C LEU A 112 -10.89 14.84 2.31
N LYS A 113 -11.65 13.92 2.92
CA LYS A 113 -11.10 12.66 3.40
C LYS A 113 -10.49 11.81 2.29
N LYS A 114 -11.14 11.75 1.13
CA LYS A 114 -10.60 11.07 -0.07
C LYS A 114 -9.29 11.71 -0.53
N PHE A 115 -9.19 13.04 -0.48
CA PHE A 115 -7.97 13.74 -0.82
C PHE A 115 -6.84 13.48 0.19
N GLU A 116 -7.14 13.46 1.49
CA GLU A 116 -6.18 13.08 2.54
C GLU A 116 -5.65 11.65 2.30
N ILE A 117 -6.54 10.69 1.98
CA ILE A 117 -6.13 9.32 1.63
C ILE A 117 -5.21 9.32 0.40
N LEU A 118 -5.52 10.09 -0.63
CA LEU A 118 -4.67 10.17 -1.82
C LEU A 118 -3.25 10.64 -1.48
N ILE A 119 -3.09 11.65 -0.63
CA ILE A 119 -1.78 12.13 -0.20
C ILE A 119 -1.02 11.05 0.58
N LEU A 120 -1.70 10.35 1.50
CA LEU A 120 -1.11 9.24 2.27
C LEU A 120 -0.63 8.12 1.33
N ARG A 121 -1.41 7.76 0.33
CA ARG A 121 -1.04 6.79 -0.71
C ARG A 121 0.18 7.24 -1.49
N ARG A 122 0.32 8.54 -1.80
CA ARG A 122 1.51 9.10 -2.44
C ARG A 122 2.77 8.99 -1.57
N CYS A 123 2.62 8.98 -0.25
CA CYS A 123 3.73 8.67 0.64
C CYS A 123 4.19 7.20 0.50
N ILE A 124 3.24 6.26 0.38
CA ILE A 124 3.56 4.85 0.06
C ILE A 124 4.24 4.74 -1.32
N ASP A 125 3.71 5.45 -2.33
CA ASP A 125 4.35 5.51 -3.65
C ASP A 125 5.82 5.93 -3.55
N SER A 126 6.13 6.92 -2.71
CA SER A 126 7.50 7.39 -2.53
C SER A 126 8.42 6.33 -1.92
N ILE A 127 7.91 5.50 -1.00
CA ILE A 127 8.66 4.36 -0.45
C ILE A 127 8.94 3.34 -1.56
N ILE A 128 7.91 2.94 -2.31
CA ILE A 128 8.05 1.95 -3.39
C ILE A 128 9.01 2.45 -4.49
N TRP A 129 8.94 3.73 -4.84
CA TRP A 129 9.90 4.35 -5.77
C TRP A 129 11.33 4.24 -5.27
N SER A 130 11.56 4.47 -3.98
CA SER A 130 12.89 4.34 -3.38
C SER A 130 13.39 2.89 -3.35
N ILE A 131 12.48 1.90 -3.17
CA ILE A 131 12.80 0.48 -3.24
C ILE A 131 13.21 0.07 -4.65
N LEU A 132 12.55 0.63 -5.66
CA LEU A 132 12.78 0.28 -7.07
C LEU A 132 14.05 0.92 -7.64
N ASP A 133 14.72 1.80 -6.90
CA ASP A 133 16.00 2.45 -7.25
C ASP A 133 16.08 2.88 -8.73
N GLU A 134 15.03 3.61 -9.18
CA GLU A 134 14.90 4.09 -10.55
C GLU A 134 14.83 2.99 -11.65
N GLU A 135 14.62 1.72 -11.30
CA GLU A 135 14.41 0.67 -12.28
C GLU A 135 13.08 0.84 -13.04
N HIS A 136 13.06 1.81 -13.96
CA HIS A 136 11.90 2.14 -14.80
C HIS A 136 11.38 0.97 -15.64
N SER A 137 12.20 -0.04 -15.89
CA SER A 137 11.79 -1.23 -16.65
C SER A 137 10.81 -2.10 -15.87
N SER A 138 11.01 -2.26 -14.57
CA SER A 138 10.13 -3.01 -13.66
C SER A 138 8.81 -2.26 -13.46
N LEU A 139 8.85 -0.93 -13.36
CA LEU A 139 7.68 -0.07 -13.19
C LEU A 139 6.69 -0.13 -14.35
N ARG A 140 7.14 -0.29 -15.59
CA ARG A 140 6.25 -0.41 -16.76
C ARG A 140 5.38 -1.66 -16.72
N ARG A 141 5.72 -2.63 -15.89
CA ARG A 141 4.99 -3.89 -15.73
C ARG A 141 3.99 -3.87 -14.58
N LEU A 142 4.11 -2.88 -13.66
CA LEU A 142 3.28 -2.78 -12.45
C LEU A 142 1.88 -2.17 -12.68
N PRO A 143 1.66 -1.19 -13.57
CA PRO A 143 0.32 -0.68 -13.82
C PRO A 143 -0.41 -1.59 -14.81
N ILE A 144 -1.16 -2.54 -14.30
CA ILE A 144 -2.20 -3.20 -15.06
C ILE A 144 -3.47 -2.40 -14.80
N ASN A 145 -4.10 -1.90 -15.86
CA ASN A 145 -5.31 -1.08 -16.01
C ASN A 145 -6.49 -1.33 -15.04
N ALA A 146 -6.23 -1.51 -13.76
CA ALA A 146 -7.24 -1.62 -12.72
C ALA A 146 -7.24 -0.33 -11.90
N SER A 147 -8.35 0.40 -11.95
CA SER A 147 -8.62 1.45 -10.97
C SER A 147 -8.81 0.76 -9.61
N ASN A 148 -7.81 0.83 -8.73
CA ASN A 148 -7.95 0.41 -7.33
C ASN A 148 -8.81 1.44 -6.56
N ASP A 149 -10.05 1.63 -7.01
CA ASP A 149 -11.04 2.43 -6.28
C ASP A 149 -11.65 1.66 -5.08
N ASN A 150 -11.26 0.38 -4.91
CA ASN A 150 -11.81 -0.51 -3.88
C ASN A 150 -10.88 -0.67 -2.66
N LEU A 151 -10.18 0.40 -2.26
CA LEU A 151 -9.45 0.38 -1.01
C LEU A 151 -10.40 0.10 0.15
N SER A 152 -10.27 -1.06 0.79
CA SER A 152 -11.10 -1.47 1.93
C SER A 152 -10.29 -1.60 3.20
N GLU A 153 -10.94 -1.37 4.34
CA GLU A 153 -10.31 -1.53 5.66
C GLU A 153 -9.83 -2.97 5.86
N ASP A 154 -10.66 -3.96 5.53
CA ASP A 154 -10.35 -5.38 5.73
C ASP A 154 -9.12 -5.80 4.92
N ASN A 155 -9.06 -5.42 3.63
CA ASN A 155 -7.90 -5.73 2.79
C ASN A 155 -6.61 -5.12 3.32
N ILE A 156 -6.66 -3.88 3.82
CA ILE A 156 -5.48 -3.24 4.42
C ILE A 156 -5.02 -4.00 5.66
N ILE A 157 -5.95 -4.39 6.54
CA ILE A 157 -5.63 -5.10 7.77
C ILE A 157 -4.99 -6.46 7.45
N ASP A 158 -5.60 -7.25 6.57
CA ASP A 158 -5.10 -8.57 6.20
C ASP A 158 -3.70 -8.49 5.56
N SER A 159 -3.53 -7.56 4.62
CA SER A 159 -2.22 -7.35 3.98
C SER A 159 -1.17 -6.80 4.96
N MET A 160 -1.56 -5.96 5.94
CA MET A 160 -0.64 -5.48 6.97
C MET A 160 -0.18 -6.60 7.91
N VAL A 161 -1.05 -7.56 8.24
CA VAL A 161 -0.66 -8.74 9.03
C VAL A 161 0.40 -9.55 8.28
N ALA A 162 0.20 -9.80 7.00
CA ALA A 162 1.18 -10.50 6.18
C ALA A 162 2.49 -9.71 6.02
N ALA A 163 2.40 -8.39 5.80
CA ALA A 163 3.56 -7.52 5.74
C ALA A 163 4.34 -7.50 7.05
N ASP A 164 3.66 -7.49 8.20
CA ASP A 164 4.32 -7.50 9.52
C ASP A 164 5.11 -8.78 9.79
N LEU A 165 4.69 -9.93 9.26
CA LEU A 165 5.47 -11.17 9.33
C LEU A 165 6.82 -11.04 8.61
N ILE A 166 6.81 -10.54 7.38
CA ILE A 166 8.03 -10.30 6.61
C ILE A 166 8.89 -9.20 7.26
N ASN A 167 8.24 -8.15 7.77
CA ASN A 167 8.88 -7.01 8.40
C ASN A 167 9.54 -7.31 9.76
N GLN A 168 9.36 -8.52 10.32
CA GLN A 168 10.12 -8.98 11.49
C GLN A 168 11.62 -9.13 11.17
N ASP A 169 11.94 -9.50 9.94
CA ASP A 169 13.33 -9.47 9.48
C ASP A 169 13.80 -8.03 9.29
N LYS A 170 14.95 -7.71 9.92
CA LYS A 170 15.52 -6.35 9.87
C LYS A 170 16.09 -5.98 8.51
N HIS A 171 16.40 -6.95 7.67
CA HIS A 171 16.97 -6.78 6.33
C HIS A 171 15.93 -6.82 5.21
N SER A 172 14.67 -7.07 5.53
CA SER A 172 13.57 -7.12 4.57
C SER A 172 12.56 -6.00 4.82
N VAL A 173 11.87 -5.55 3.79
CA VAL A 173 10.70 -4.67 3.88
C VAL A 173 9.58 -5.21 3.01
N ALA A 174 8.36 -5.18 3.54
CA ALA A 174 7.14 -5.49 2.82
C ALA A 174 6.18 -4.30 2.90
N ILE A 175 5.77 -3.80 1.75
CA ILE A 175 4.86 -2.66 1.59
C ILE A 175 3.57 -3.15 0.96
N VAL A 176 2.43 -2.77 1.53
CA VAL A 176 1.09 -3.13 1.04
C VAL A 176 0.79 -2.41 -0.27
N SER A 177 0.59 -3.18 -1.35
CA SER A 177 0.39 -2.67 -2.71
C SER A 177 -0.90 -1.88 -2.85
N ASP A 178 -1.98 -2.32 -2.20
CA ASP A 178 -3.29 -1.66 -2.24
C ASP A 178 -3.25 -0.21 -1.72
N MET A 179 -2.28 0.09 -0.85
CA MET A 179 -2.05 1.47 -0.40
C MET A 179 -1.28 2.32 -1.41
N SER A 180 -0.73 1.76 -2.49
CA SER A 180 -0.09 2.51 -3.58
C SER A 180 -1.13 3.07 -4.55
N THR A 181 -0.78 4.13 -5.29
CA THR A 181 -1.61 4.66 -6.37
C THR A 181 -1.23 4.12 -7.74
N PHE A 182 -0.13 3.37 -7.86
CA PHE A 182 0.37 2.87 -9.15
C PHE A 182 0.70 1.38 -9.15
N VAL A 183 0.88 0.74 -7.99
CA VAL A 183 1.08 -0.72 -7.93
C VAL A 183 -0.29 -1.38 -7.84
N HIS A 184 -0.61 -2.19 -8.85
CA HIS A 184 -1.90 -2.88 -8.95
C HIS A 184 -1.72 -4.39 -9.14
N VAL A 185 -0.55 -4.92 -8.79
CA VAL A 185 -0.20 -6.34 -8.94
C VAL A 185 0.35 -6.87 -7.63
N GLY A 186 -0.16 -8.00 -7.19
CA GLY A 186 0.18 -8.58 -5.90
C GLY A 186 -0.37 -7.79 -4.71
N ASP A 187 -0.36 -8.38 -3.55
CA ASP A 187 -0.84 -7.75 -2.31
C ASP A 187 0.28 -7.00 -1.59
N LEU A 188 1.52 -7.46 -1.75
CA LEU A 188 2.72 -6.86 -1.16
C LEU A 188 3.82 -6.62 -2.20
N VAL A 189 4.52 -5.51 -2.03
CA VAL A 189 5.83 -5.24 -2.61
C VAL A 189 6.86 -5.54 -1.56
N THR A 190 7.77 -6.49 -1.81
CA THR A 190 8.83 -6.83 -0.87
C THR A 190 10.20 -6.55 -1.46
N PHE A 191 11.15 -6.27 -0.58
CA PHE A 191 12.54 -6.09 -0.94
C PHE A 191 13.46 -6.54 0.19
N ASN A 192 14.54 -7.23 -0.17
CA ASN A 192 15.69 -7.47 0.69
C ASN A 192 16.98 -7.45 -0.17
N LEU A 193 18.15 -7.35 0.50
CA LEU A 193 19.44 -7.23 -0.20
C LEU A 193 19.85 -8.51 -0.97
N LEU A 194 19.32 -9.67 -0.61
CA LEU A 194 19.71 -10.95 -1.22
C LEU A 194 18.85 -11.28 -2.44
N ASP A 195 17.52 -11.16 -2.27
CA ASP A 195 16.54 -11.59 -3.28
C ASP A 195 16.06 -10.43 -4.17
N GLY A 196 16.39 -9.19 -3.75
CA GLY A 196 15.95 -7.97 -4.46
C GLY A 196 14.46 -7.71 -4.32
N PHE A 197 13.88 -7.12 -5.35
CA PHE A 197 12.48 -6.77 -5.44
C PHE A 197 11.61 -7.97 -5.82
N GLN A 198 10.51 -8.18 -5.09
CA GLN A 198 9.51 -9.21 -5.37
C GLN A 198 8.09 -8.69 -5.19
N LEU A 199 7.15 -9.29 -5.89
CA LEU A 199 5.72 -9.10 -5.71
C LEU A 199 5.15 -10.35 -5.04
N VAL A 200 4.47 -10.18 -3.92
CA VAL A 200 3.90 -11.29 -3.14
C VAL A 200 2.40 -11.19 -3.17
N GLU A 201 1.72 -12.30 -3.45
CA GLU A 201 0.28 -12.44 -3.35
C GLU A 201 -0.06 -13.15 -2.04
N VAL A 202 -0.89 -12.52 -1.20
CA VAL A 202 -1.30 -13.06 0.09
C VAL A 202 -2.55 -13.88 -0.09
N LYS A 203 -2.48 -15.17 0.16
CA LYS A 203 -3.64 -16.07 0.10
C LYS A 203 -4.21 -16.23 1.50
N THR A 204 -5.36 -15.62 1.75
CA THR A 204 -6.10 -15.73 3.01
C THR A 204 -7.28 -16.68 2.87
N GLY A 205 -7.61 -17.40 3.97
CA GLY A 205 -8.73 -18.33 4.05
C GLY A 205 -8.34 -19.81 4.03
N GLU A 206 -9.11 -20.63 4.75
CA GLU A 206 -8.88 -22.07 4.90
C GLU A 206 -8.72 -22.78 3.54
N LYS A 207 -9.59 -22.43 2.59
CA LYS A 207 -9.57 -23.01 1.25
C LYS A 207 -8.27 -22.73 0.48
N ASN A 208 -7.71 -21.53 0.63
CA ASN A 208 -6.43 -21.18 0.00
C ASN A 208 -5.28 -21.96 0.64
N ASN A 209 -5.31 -22.15 1.96
CA ASN A 209 -4.33 -22.95 2.67
C ASN A 209 -4.38 -24.41 2.23
N GLU A 210 -5.58 -25.00 2.10
CA GLU A 210 -5.78 -26.34 1.55
C GLU A 210 -5.20 -26.51 0.14
N LEU A 211 -5.44 -25.50 -0.72
CA LEU A 211 -4.91 -25.49 -2.08
C LEU A 211 -3.39 -25.38 -2.11
N TYR A 212 -2.81 -24.57 -1.21
CA TYR A 212 -1.38 -24.39 -1.10
C TYR A 212 -0.70 -25.66 -0.58
N GLU A 213 -1.20 -26.26 0.51
CA GLU A 213 -0.70 -27.51 1.07
C GLU A 213 -0.78 -28.65 0.05
N ALA A 214 -1.88 -28.72 -0.71
CA ALA A 214 -2.04 -29.72 -1.75
C ALA A 214 -1.09 -29.50 -2.92
N ALA A 215 -0.82 -28.24 -3.33
CA ALA A 215 0.14 -27.94 -4.37
C ALA A 215 1.55 -28.27 -3.93
N GLU A 216 1.93 -27.90 -2.71
CA GLU A 216 3.22 -28.24 -2.11
C GLU A 216 3.42 -29.77 -2.04
N PHE A 217 2.41 -30.48 -1.56
CA PHE A 217 2.43 -31.95 -1.52
C PHE A 217 2.55 -32.57 -2.91
N SER A 218 1.86 -32.02 -3.92
CA SER A 218 1.93 -32.47 -5.32
C SER A 218 3.36 -32.33 -5.87
N VAL A 219 4.02 -31.21 -5.58
CA VAL A 219 5.40 -30.93 -6.01
C VAL A 219 6.39 -31.85 -5.29
N ILE A 220 6.26 -32.01 -3.96
CA ILE A 220 7.20 -32.82 -3.17
C ILE A 220 7.03 -34.32 -3.44
N SER A 221 5.79 -34.80 -3.58
CA SER A 221 5.51 -36.22 -3.76
C SER A 221 5.73 -36.73 -5.18
N GLU A 222 5.73 -35.81 -6.17
CA GLU A 222 5.76 -36.12 -7.62
C GLU A 222 4.72 -37.21 -8.00
N CYS A 223 3.59 -37.29 -7.28
CA CYS A 223 2.58 -38.33 -7.41
C CYS A 223 1.48 -37.91 -8.41
N PRO A 224 1.47 -38.43 -9.66
CA PRO A 224 0.46 -38.07 -10.65
C PRO A 224 -0.98 -38.43 -10.22
N HIS A 225 -1.13 -39.51 -9.48
CA HIS A 225 -2.45 -39.96 -9.00
C HIS A 225 -3.03 -39.04 -7.93
N PHE A 226 -2.20 -38.39 -7.09
CA PHE A 226 -2.68 -37.40 -6.12
C PHE A 226 -3.25 -36.19 -6.85
N GLU A 227 -2.47 -35.64 -7.79
CA GLU A 227 -2.86 -34.47 -8.56
C GLU A 227 -4.16 -34.71 -9.36
N GLU A 228 -4.24 -35.84 -10.07
CA GLU A 228 -5.43 -36.20 -10.83
C GLU A 228 -6.68 -36.37 -9.96
N ASN A 229 -6.58 -37.05 -8.84
CA ASN A 229 -7.69 -37.19 -7.90
C ASN A 229 -8.08 -35.89 -7.23
N PHE A 230 -7.11 -35.02 -6.90
CA PHE A 230 -7.35 -33.76 -6.27
C PHE A 230 -8.07 -32.80 -7.22
N ILE A 231 -7.60 -32.69 -8.47
CA ILE A 231 -8.20 -31.85 -9.52
C ILE A 231 -9.62 -32.34 -9.88
N ASN A 232 -9.83 -33.64 -10.02
CA ASN A 232 -11.15 -34.19 -10.40
C ASN A 232 -12.26 -33.93 -9.39
N ASN A 233 -11.91 -33.62 -8.14
CA ASN A 233 -12.86 -33.35 -7.07
C ASN A 233 -13.04 -31.83 -6.78
N MET A 234 -12.39 -30.97 -7.57
CA MET A 234 -12.42 -29.52 -7.36
C MET A 234 -13.36 -28.79 -8.32
N PRO A 235 -13.97 -27.66 -7.89
CA PRO A 235 -14.57 -26.70 -8.80
C PRO A 235 -13.56 -26.10 -9.78
N ASP A 236 -13.97 -25.80 -11.00
CA ASP A 236 -13.12 -25.26 -12.09
C ASP A 236 -12.28 -24.04 -11.69
N ASN A 237 -12.81 -23.17 -10.83
CA ASN A 237 -12.08 -21.99 -10.36
C ASN A 237 -10.92 -22.35 -9.43
N ASP A 238 -11.10 -23.39 -8.61
CA ASP A 238 -10.09 -23.86 -7.68
C ASP A 238 -8.98 -24.62 -8.42
N VAL A 239 -9.32 -25.36 -9.44
CA VAL A 239 -8.35 -26.00 -10.35
C VAL A 239 -7.45 -24.95 -11.02
N LYS A 240 -8.04 -23.84 -11.49
CA LYS A 240 -7.24 -22.73 -12.05
C LYS A 240 -6.31 -22.11 -11.02
N GLN A 241 -6.76 -21.99 -9.77
CA GLN A 241 -5.96 -21.43 -8.69
C GLN A 241 -4.84 -22.38 -8.28
N PHE A 242 -5.13 -23.68 -8.11
CA PHE A 242 -4.14 -24.72 -7.84
C PHE A 242 -3.01 -24.72 -8.87
N ASN A 243 -3.37 -24.68 -10.18
CA ASN A 243 -2.39 -24.63 -11.27
C ASN A 243 -1.56 -23.33 -11.35
N ARG A 244 -1.99 -22.26 -10.66
CA ARG A 244 -1.20 -21.02 -10.54
C ARG A 244 -0.23 -21.07 -9.35
N ILE A 245 -0.56 -21.83 -8.33
CA ILE A 245 0.28 -22.02 -7.14
C ILE A 245 1.42 -22.99 -7.42
N LYS A 246 1.14 -24.05 -8.19
CA LYS A 246 2.12 -25.04 -8.65
C LYS A 246 3.06 -24.46 -9.72
#